data_3d52fe20675590aa01d7a437521f6b55
#
_entry.id   3d52fe20675590aa01d7a437521f6b55
#
_cell.length_a   1.000
_cell.length_b   1.000
_cell.length_c   1.000
_cell.angle_alpha   90.00
_cell.angle_beta   90.00
_cell.angle_gamma   90.00
#
_symmetry.space_group_name_H-M   'P 1'
#
loop_
_entity.id
_entity.type
_entity.pdbx_description
1 polymer ?
#
loop_
_entity_poly.entity_id
_entity_poly.type
_entity_poly.pdbx_seq_one_letter_code
_entity_poly.pdbx_strand_id
1 'polypeptide(L)'
;MKKNTLMILLALACMLIFSTTAKAQYDFLRPVKGEIPGGYDFWVYTPTDYYYSLESTPVVMFLHGASLYSKDMNRSRRYGPLDAIVRGRQIDALVIVPQNPGGAWNPDKLNDILEWTKKNYAMDSTRVYVLGMSLGGYGTMDFAAAYPDKIAAAMALCGGCSAKDKSGLGRLPLWIIHGTGDRAVSVKQSQVVVKELQDTNNDKRLRFDWLRGASHGALARILYMRKTYEWLFSHSTTNPGRPVRPDITIDNSDLTKAYKDMKRGVPSPEIIFEKSIKDDDEY
;
A
#
# COMPACT_ATOMS: atom_id res chain seq x y z
N MET A 1 -19.36 -57.54 0.28
CA MET A 1 -18.05 -56.92 -0.01
C MET A 1 -18.15 -55.66 -0.89
N LYS A 2 -18.93 -55.62 -1.97
CA LYS A 2 -18.97 -54.43 -2.91
C LYS A 2 -19.51 -53.14 -2.31
N LYS A 3 -20.45 -53.13 -1.34
CA LYS A 3 -20.99 -51.92 -0.72
C LYS A 3 -19.98 -51.20 0.20
N ASN A 4 -19.17 -51.93 0.94
CA ASN A 4 -18.17 -51.32 1.85
C ASN A 4 -17.01 -50.71 1.10
N THR A 5 -16.62 -51.27 -0.05
CA THR A 5 -15.55 -50.72 -0.90
C THR A 5 -15.97 -49.37 -1.53
N LEU A 6 -17.25 -49.26 -1.95
CA LEU A 6 -17.78 -48.01 -2.51
C LEU A 6 -17.87 -46.90 -1.47
N MET A 7 -18.27 -47.21 -0.23
CA MET A 7 -18.29 -46.23 0.87
C MET A 7 -16.89 -45.75 1.24
N ILE A 8 -15.87 -46.59 1.23
CA ILE A 8 -14.49 -46.23 1.52
C ILE A 8 -13.93 -45.34 0.41
N LEU A 9 -14.24 -45.62 -0.86
CA LEU A 9 -13.85 -44.81 -2.00
C LEU A 9 -14.52 -43.43 -1.99
N LEU A 10 -15.80 -43.32 -1.61
CA LEU A 10 -16.51 -42.06 -1.42
C LEU A 10 -15.94 -41.25 -0.26
N ALA A 11 -15.61 -41.88 0.87
CA ALA A 11 -14.99 -41.22 2.01
C ALA A 11 -13.58 -40.67 1.68
N LEU A 12 -12.78 -41.47 0.94
CA LEU A 12 -11.46 -41.04 0.44
C LEU A 12 -11.55 -39.86 -0.57
N ALA A 13 -12.55 -39.91 -1.47
CA ALA A 13 -12.81 -38.82 -2.42
C ALA A 13 -13.25 -37.54 -1.69
N CYS A 14 -14.11 -37.63 -0.67
CA CYS A 14 -14.49 -36.51 0.17
C CYS A 14 -13.30 -35.94 0.97
N MET A 15 -12.42 -36.80 1.52
CA MET A 15 -11.20 -36.34 2.21
C MET A 15 -10.22 -35.65 1.25
N LEU A 16 -10.09 -36.11 0.01
CA LEU A 16 -9.28 -35.45 -1.02
C LEU A 16 -9.84 -34.09 -1.42
N ILE A 17 -11.18 -33.95 -1.51
CA ILE A 17 -11.85 -32.69 -1.81
C ILE A 17 -11.66 -31.68 -0.64
N PHE A 18 -11.79 -32.17 0.61
CA PHE A 18 -11.55 -31.32 1.80
C PHE A 18 -10.07 -30.93 1.97
N SER A 19 -9.12 -31.78 1.56
CA SER A 19 -7.70 -31.44 1.64
C SER A 19 -7.25 -30.41 0.59
N THR A 20 -7.95 -30.32 -0.54
CA THR A 20 -7.67 -29.30 -1.57
C THR A 20 -8.30 -27.94 -1.24
N THR A 21 -9.40 -27.90 -0.50
CA THR A 21 -10.04 -26.64 -0.08
C THR A 21 -9.30 -25.96 1.09
N ALA A 22 -8.55 -26.69 1.91
CA ALA A 22 -7.78 -26.13 3.01
C ALA A 22 -6.52 -25.34 2.56
N LYS A 23 -6.01 -25.55 1.33
CA LYS A 23 -4.89 -24.79 0.77
C LYS A 23 -5.26 -23.39 0.23
N ALA A 24 -6.53 -23.08 0.21
CA ALA A 24 -7.09 -21.95 -0.51
C ALA A 24 -7.25 -20.68 0.35
N GLN A 25 -6.71 -20.63 1.56
CA GLN A 25 -6.99 -19.56 2.53
C GLN A 25 -5.73 -18.79 2.94
N TYR A 26 -4.73 -18.72 2.07
CA TYR A 26 -3.47 -18.06 2.40
C TYR A 26 -3.29 -16.76 1.60
N ASP A 27 -2.94 -15.71 2.31
CA ASP A 27 -2.43 -14.48 1.72
C ASP A 27 -1.01 -14.74 1.19
N PHE A 28 -0.76 -14.35 -0.05
CA PHE A 28 0.54 -14.59 -0.67
C PHE A 28 1.38 -13.32 -0.66
N LEU A 29 2.63 -13.44 -0.25
CA LEU A 29 3.63 -12.39 -0.35
C LEU A 29 4.77 -12.86 -1.25
N ARG A 30 4.87 -12.25 -2.44
CA ARG A 30 5.85 -12.63 -3.46
C ARG A 30 6.91 -11.53 -3.63
N PRO A 31 8.22 -11.88 -3.61
CA PRO A 31 9.26 -10.97 -4.06
C PRO A 31 9.31 -10.91 -5.60
N VAL A 32 9.47 -9.73 -6.14
CA VAL A 32 9.70 -9.49 -7.58
C VAL A 32 11.06 -8.81 -7.70
N LYS A 33 12.04 -9.51 -8.29
CA LYS A 33 13.42 -9.07 -8.39
C LYS A 33 13.91 -9.10 -9.82
N GLY A 34 14.50 -7.99 -10.27
CA GLY A 34 15.13 -7.91 -11.61
C GLY A 34 14.16 -8.02 -12.78
N GLU A 35 12.85 -7.99 -12.54
CA GLU A 35 11.84 -8.12 -13.60
C GLU A 35 11.69 -6.83 -14.42
N ILE A 36 12.05 -5.68 -13.85
CA ILE A 36 12.01 -4.39 -14.52
C ILE A 36 13.44 -3.88 -14.68
N PRO A 37 14.02 -3.87 -15.89
CA PRO A 37 15.38 -3.41 -16.10
C PRO A 37 15.60 -1.99 -15.58
N GLY A 38 16.56 -1.81 -14.67
CA GLY A 38 16.84 -0.52 -14.04
C GLY A 38 15.77 -0.01 -13.07
N GLY A 39 14.70 -0.77 -12.83
CA GLY A 39 13.62 -0.47 -11.90
C GLY A 39 13.97 -0.75 -10.44
N TYR A 40 12.95 -0.72 -9.60
CA TYR A 40 13.04 -1.18 -8.22
C TYR A 40 12.63 -2.66 -8.12
N ASP A 41 13.29 -3.41 -7.24
CA ASP A 41 12.75 -4.66 -6.72
C ASP A 41 11.59 -4.35 -5.77
N PHE A 42 10.58 -5.22 -5.69
CA PHE A 42 9.39 -4.94 -4.87
C PHE A 42 8.71 -6.21 -4.39
N TRP A 43 7.91 -6.06 -3.32
CA TRP A 43 7.01 -7.07 -2.83
C TRP A 43 5.63 -6.87 -3.41
N VAL A 44 4.95 -7.97 -3.72
CA VAL A 44 3.52 -8.01 -4.02
C VAL A 44 2.83 -8.93 -3.02
N TYR A 45 1.87 -8.36 -2.29
CA TYR A 45 0.94 -9.12 -1.45
C TYR A 45 -0.39 -9.23 -2.18
N THR A 46 -0.98 -10.41 -2.16
CA THR A 46 -2.33 -10.70 -2.66
C THR A 46 -3.24 -11.06 -1.49
N PRO A 47 -4.42 -10.42 -1.35
CA PRO A 47 -5.36 -10.77 -0.28
C PRO A 47 -5.95 -12.16 -0.49
N THR A 48 -6.48 -12.77 0.58
CA THR A 48 -7.02 -14.15 0.60
C THR A 48 -8.00 -14.43 -0.54
N ASP A 49 -8.87 -13.47 -0.84
CA ASP A 49 -9.93 -13.66 -1.83
C ASP A 49 -9.48 -13.37 -3.28
N TYR A 50 -8.24 -12.95 -3.48
CA TYR A 50 -7.73 -12.57 -4.80
C TYR A 50 -7.95 -13.63 -5.86
N TYR A 51 -7.66 -14.90 -5.54
CA TYR A 51 -7.74 -16.02 -6.51
C TYR A 51 -9.16 -16.58 -6.69
N TYR A 52 -10.11 -16.13 -5.88
CA TYR A 52 -11.51 -16.56 -5.92
C TYR A 52 -12.46 -15.50 -6.43
N SER A 53 -12.02 -14.23 -6.45
CA SER A 53 -12.79 -13.12 -6.96
C SER A 53 -12.73 -13.08 -8.48
N LEU A 54 -13.88 -12.90 -9.11
CA LEU A 54 -13.98 -12.56 -10.53
C LEU A 54 -13.77 -11.05 -10.75
N GLU A 55 -13.72 -10.26 -9.68
CA GLU A 55 -13.52 -8.83 -9.72
C GLU A 55 -12.04 -8.46 -9.67
N SER A 56 -11.69 -7.40 -10.38
CA SER A 56 -10.34 -6.83 -10.29
C SER A 56 -10.10 -6.17 -8.93
N THR A 57 -8.90 -6.36 -8.41
CA THR A 57 -8.50 -6.00 -7.04
C THR A 57 -7.87 -4.60 -6.99
N PRO A 58 -8.23 -3.74 -6.03
CA PRO A 58 -7.57 -2.46 -5.81
C PRO A 58 -6.06 -2.63 -5.56
N VAL A 59 -5.30 -1.56 -5.79
CA VAL A 59 -3.85 -1.55 -5.56
C VAL A 59 -3.48 -0.50 -4.52
N VAL A 60 -2.67 -0.86 -3.55
CA VAL A 60 -2.03 0.05 -2.59
C VAL A 60 -0.52 -0.03 -2.79
N MET A 61 0.09 1.04 -3.29
CA MET A 61 1.55 1.16 -3.35
C MET A 61 2.05 1.95 -2.15
N PHE A 62 2.98 1.36 -1.39
CA PHE A 62 3.58 2.00 -0.22
C PHE A 62 5.04 2.38 -0.47
N LEU A 63 5.37 3.64 -0.22
CA LEU A 63 6.71 4.18 -0.36
C LEU A 63 7.33 4.44 1.02
N HIS A 64 8.38 3.70 1.33
CA HIS A 64 9.04 3.80 2.63
C HIS A 64 9.96 5.03 2.75
N GLY A 65 10.30 5.40 3.97
CA GLY A 65 11.25 6.46 4.28
C GLY A 65 12.72 6.04 4.14
N ALA A 66 13.62 7.02 4.21
CA ALA A 66 15.07 6.81 4.06
C ALA A 66 15.67 5.82 5.08
N SER A 67 15.05 5.65 6.24
CA SER A 67 15.51 4.69 7.26
C SER A 67 15.52 3.23 6.79
N LEU A 68 14.79 2.91 5.72
CA LEU A 68 14.73 1.58 5.11
C LEU A 68 15.53 1.44 3.81
N TYR A 69 16.34 2.44 3.44
CA TYR A 69 17.27 2.30 2.32
C TYR A 69 18.07 1.02 2.41
N SER A 70 18.05 0.22 1.35
CA SER A 70 18.82 -1.01 1.26
C SER A 70 18.70 -1.64 -0.13
N LYS A 71 19.65 -2.52 -0.48
CA LYS A 71 19.49 -3.51 -1.53
C LYS A 71 18.76 -4.77 -1.03
N ASP A 72 18.66 -4.96 0.30
CA ASP A 72 17.88 -6.04 0.90
C ASP A 72 16.40 -5.67 0.95
N MET A 73 15.59 -6.34 0.15
CA MET A 73 14.13 -6.13 0.08
C MET A 73 13.41 -6.33 1.43
N ASN A 74 13.96 -7.14 2.34
CA ASN A 74 13.34 -7.37 3.64
C ASN A 74 13.28 -6.11 4.50
N ARG A 75 14.08 -5.09 4.18
CA ARG A 75 14.05 -3.81 4.88
C ARG A 75 12.71 -3.10 4.72
N SER A 76 12.12 -3.11 3.52
CA SER A 76 10.84 -2.43 3.24
C SER A 76 9.63 -3.05 3.97
N ARG A 77 9.80 -4.24 4.58
CA ARG A 77 8.77 -4.93 5.39
C ARG A 77 8.76 -4.54 6.86
N ARG A 78 9.71 -3.73 7.34
CA ARG A 78 9.88 -3.45 8.78
C ARG A 78 8.81 -2.52 9.37
N TYR A 79 8.14 -1.74 8.56
CA TYR A 79 6.94 -0.97 8.92
C TYR A 79 6.10 -0.69 7.67
N GLY A 80 4.86 -0.25 7.88
CA GLY A 80 3.92 0.05 6.79
C GLY A 80 2.91 -1.06 6.57
N PRO A 81 2.26 -1.10 5.39
CA PRO A 81 1.16 -2.00 5.13
C PRO A 81 1.50 -3.49 5.31
N LEU A 82 2.67 -3.94 4.88
CA LEU A 82 3.06 -5.36 5.05
C LEU A 82 3.24 -5.73 6.52
N ASP A 83 3.87 -4.87 7.34
CA ASP A 83 3.96 -5.11 8.79
C ASP A 83 2.57 -5.01 9.45
N ALA A 84 1.70 -4.12 8.96
CA ALA A 84 0.32 -4.02 9.44
C ALA A 84 -0.47 -5.31 9.16
N ILE A 85 -0.32 -5.91 7.97
CA ILE A 85 -0.92 -7.19 7.60
C ILE A 85 -0.41 -8.30 8.53
N VAL A 86 0.90 -8.42 8.72
CA VAL A 86 1.51 -9.39 9.66
C VAL A 86 0.94 -9.24 11.08
N ARG A 87 0.59 -8.03 11.49
CA ARG A 87 -0.04 -7.73 12.79
C ARG A 87 -1.55 -7.89 12.82
N GLY A 88 -2.16 -8.38 11.74
CA GLY A 88 -3.60 -8.67 11.65
C GLY A 88 -4.45 -7.56 11.06
N ARG A 89 -3.87 -6.54 10.40
CA ARG A 89 -4.63 -5.58 9.61
C ARG A 89 -5.08 -6.23 8.31
N GLN A 90 -6.38 -6.35 8.10
CA GLN A 90 -6.93 -6.73 6.82
C GLN A 90 -6.84 -5.55 5.84
N ILE A 91 -6.28 -5.80 4.66
CA ILE A 91 -6.17 -4.85 3.55
C ILE A 91 -6.59 -5.58 2.28
N ASP A 92 -7.82 -5.32 1.84
CA ASP A 92 -8.44 -5.99 0.69
C ASP A 92 -7.96 -5.36 -0.63
N ALA A 93 -6.66 -5.44 -0.88
CA ALA A 93 -5.98 -4.88 -2.04
C ALA A 93 -4.69 -5.65 -2.35
N LEU A 94 -4.24 -5.60 -3.59
CA LEU A 94 -2.84 -5.86 -3.93
C LEU A 94 -1.98 -4.82 -3.22
N VAL A 95 -1.06 -5.25 -2.33
CA VAL A 95 -0.15 -4.32 -1.68
C VAL A 95 1.23 -4.44 -2.30
N ILE A 96 1.69 -3.34 -2.91
CA ILE A 96 2.97 -3.26 -3.60
C ILE A 96 3.93 -2.41 -2.77
N VAL A 97 5.08 -2.99 -2.43
CA VAL A 97 6.08 -2.30 -1.61
C VAL A 97 7.44 -2.36 -2.30
N PRO A 98 7.78 -1.31 -3.08
CA PRO A 98 9.09 -1.20 -3.68
C PRO A 98 10.18 -1.02 -2.62
N GLN A 99 11.39 -1.53 -2.91
CA GLN A 99 12.59 -1.31 -2.13
C GLN A 99 13.46 -0.26 -2.82
N ASN A 100 13.61 0.89 -2.18
CA ASN A 100 14.53 1.92 -2.67
C ASN A 100 15.95 1.66 -2.12
N PRO A 101 16.95 1.48 -2.98
CA PRO A 101 18.33 1.26 -2.53
C PRO A 101 19.00 2.54 -2.01
N GLY A 102 18.46 3.72 -2.34
CA GLY A 102 18.97 5.03 -1.95
C GLY A 102 18.53 6.14 -2.91
N GLY A 103 18.58 7.39 -2.45
CA GLY A 103 18.18 8.57 -3.22
C GLY A 103 16.67 8.84 -3.21
N ALA A 104 16.24 9.84 -3.99
CA ALA A 104 14.83 10.17 -4.15
C ALA A 104 14.07 9.03 -4.86
N TRP A 105 12.79 8.89 -4.57
CA TRP A 105 11.91 8.03 -5.36
C TRP A 105 11.79 8.57 -6.78
N ASN A 106 11.85 7.68 -7.77
CA ASN A 106 11.70 8.03 -9.18
C ASN A 106 10.28 7.70 -9.64
N PRO A 107 9.46 8.69 -10.04
CA PRO A 107 8.09 8.48 -10.49
C PRO A 107 7.97 7.51 -11.67
N ASP A 108 8.88 7.55 -12.64
CA ASP A 108 8.83 6.69 -13.82
C ASP A 108 9.04 5.21 -13.44
N LYS A 109 10.00 4.94 -12.54
CA LYS A 109 10.22 3.58 -12.02
C LYS A 109 9.03 3.06 -11.21
N LEU A 110 8.30 3.95 -10.51
CA LEU A 110 7.06 3.57 -9.81
C LEU A 110 5.93 3.29 -10.80
N ASN A 111 5.86 4.07 -11.87
CA ASN A 111 4.91 3.81 -12.96
C ASN A 111 5.21 2.47 -13.67
N ASP A 112 6.47 2.13 -13.90
CA ASP A 112 6.87 0.86 -14.50
C ASP A 112 6.41 -0.34 -13.65
N ILE A 113 6.44 -0.21 -12.31
CA ILE A 113 5.88 -1.21 -11.40
C ILE A 113 4.36 -1.34 -11.58
N LEU A 114 3.62 -0.24 -11.72
CA LEU A 114 2.17 -0.31 -11.99
C LEU A 114 1.87 -1.00 -13.32
N GLU A 115 2.63 -0.66 -14.38
CA GLU A 115 2.44 -1.30 -15.69
C GLU A 115 2.81 -2.79 -15.64
N TRP A 116 3.85 -3.16 -14.92
CA TRP A 116 4.20 -4.56 -14.69
C TRP A 116 3.07 -5.27 -13.91
N THR A 117 2.54 -4.64 -12.86
CA THR A 117 1.45 -5.20 -12.06
C THR A 117 0.19 -5.42 -12.91
N LYS A 118 -0.15 -4.46 -13.76
CA LYS A 118 -1.30 -4.57 -14.69
C LYS A 118 -1.19 -5.75 -15.64
N LYS A 119 0.02 -6.11 -16.04
CA LYS A 119 0.27 -7.27 -16.93
C LYS A 119 0.20 -8.61 -16.19
N ASN A 120 0.51 -8.62 -14.90
CA ASN A 120 0.72 -9.87 -14.15
C ASN A 120 -0.40 -10.18 -13.14
N TYR A 121 -1.28 -9.20 -12.83
CA TYR A 121 -2.35 -9.34 -11.85
C TYR A 121 -3.67 -8.76 -12.35
N ALA A 122 -4.80 -9.31 -11.89
CA ALA A 122 -6.14 -8.75 -12.11
C ALA A 122 -6.36 -7.51 -11.23
N MET A 123 -5.62 -6.43 -11.51
CA MET A 123 -5.73 -5.18 -10.77
C MET A 123 -6.85 -4.29 -11.31
N ASP A 124 -7.52 -3.58 -10.42
CA ASP A 124 -8.44 -2.51 -10.78
C ASP A 124 -7.67 -1.21 -11.01
N SER A 125 -7.46 -0.86 -12.27
CA SER A 125 -6.74 0.38 -12.64
C SER A 125 -7.49 1.66 -12.29
N THR A 126 -8.75 1.59 -11.90
CA THR A 126 -9.53 2.73 -11.41
C THR A 126 -9.38 2.97 -9.92
N ARG A 127 -8.82 2.01 -9.18
CA ARG A 127 -8.61 2.04 -7.73
C ARG A 127 -7.15 1.77 -7.35
N VAL A 128 -6.25 2.63 -7.84
CA VAL A 128 -4.82 2.62 -7.50
C VAL A 128 -4.55 3.72 -6.47
N TYR A 129 -3.98 3.35 -5.35
CA TYR A 129 -3.68 4.24 -4.24
C TYR A 129 -2.19 4.26 -3.94
N VAL A 130 -1.68 5.44 -3.58
CA VAL A 130 -0.29 5.60 -3.17
C VAL A 130 -0.23 6.24 -1.79
N LEU A 131 0.53 5.63 -0.90
CA LEU A 131 0.80 6.23 0.39
C LEU A 131 2.27 6.07 0.74
N GLY A 132 2.82 7.04 1.49
CA GLY A 132 4.21 6.98 1.89
C GLY A 132 4.53 7.93 3.01
N MET A 133 5.66 7.68 3.66
CA MET A 133 6.08 8.42 4.84
C MET A 133 7.50 8.98 4.65
N SER A 134 7.74 10.22 5.14
CA SER A 134 9.06 10.84 5.10
C SER A 134 9.53 10.98 3.64
N LEU A 135 10.68 10.42 3.28
CA LEU A 135 11.07 10.32 1.87
C LEU A 135 9.99 9.67 1.00
N GLY A 136 9.26 8.66 1.52
CA GLY A 136 8.11 8.07 0.85
C GLY A 136 6.95 9.04 0.69
N GLY A 137 6.77 9.98 1.62
CA GLY A 137 5.82 11.08 1.51
C GLY A 137 6.17 12.03 0.35
N TYR A 138 7.47 12.34 0.17
CA TYR A 138 7.96 13.04 -1.03
C TYR A 138 7.66 12.23 -2.28
N GLY A 139 8.07 10.95 -2.31
CA GLY A 139 7.83 10.08 -3.46
C GLY A 139 6.35 9.94 -3.81
N THR A 140 5.47 9.92 -2.80
CA THR A 140 4.01 9.89 -3.00
C THR A 140 3.52 11.13 -3.75
N MET A 141 3.95 12.33 -3.33
CA MET A 141 3.55 13.57 -3.99
C MET A 141 4.22 13.72 -5.36
N ASP A 142 5.50 13.38 -5.50
CA ASP A 142 6.21 13.42 -6.78
C ASP A 142 5.57 12.47 -7.80
N PHE A 143 5.19 11.25 -7.37
CA PHE A 143 4.53 10.28 -8.24
C PHE A 143 3.10 10.73 -8.60
N ALA A 144 2.34 11.25 -7.63
CA ALA A 144 0.99 11.76 -7.85
C ALA A 144 0.98 13.00 -8.78
N ALA A 145 2.01 13.87 -8.69
CA ALA A 145 2.17 15.01 -9.59
C ALA A 145 2.44 14.56 -11.03
N ALA A 146 3.29 13.53 -11.22
CA ALA A 146 3.68 13.03 -12.54
C ALA A 146 2.60 12.19 -13.22
N TYR A 147 1.84 11.38 -12.45
CA TYR A 147 0.87 10.43 -12.97
C TYR A 147 -0.52 10.54 -12.32
N PRO A 148 -1.13 11.74 -12.26
CA PRO A 148 -2.38 11.98 -11.52
C PRO A 148 -3.58 11.18 -12.02
N ASP A 149 -3.60 10.79 -13.29
CA ASP A 149 -4.71 10.06 -13.90
C ASP A 149 -4.69 8.57 -13.59
N LYS A 150 -3.54 8.05 -13.17
CA LYS A 150 -3.39 6.64 -12.75
C LYS A 150 -3.70 6.41 -11.28
N ILE A 151 -3.79 7.46 -10.47
CA ILE A 151 -3.90 7.37 -9.01
C ILE A 151 -5.29 7.84 -8.57
N ALA A 152 -6.04 6.96 -7.90
CA ALA A 152 -7.37 7.25 -7.39
C ALA A 152 -7.33 8.19 -6.17
N ALA A 153 -6.38 7.98 -5.26
CA ALA A 153 -6.08 8.87 -4.15
C ALA A 153 -4.64 8.68 -3.67
N ALA A 154 -4.07 9.74 -3.06
CA ALA A 154 -2.73 9.71 -2.48
C ALA A 154 -2.74 10.22 -1.03
N MET A 155 -1.97 9.55 -0.15
CA MET A 155 -1.78 9.99 1.23
C MET A 155 -0.30 10.17 1.53
N ALA A 156 0.12 11.40 1.78
CA ALA A 156 1.52 11.76 2.04
C ALA A 156 1.72 12.11 3.52
N LEU A 157 2.56 11.32 4.20
CA LEU A 157 2.88 11.52 5.62
C LEU A 157 4.26 12.17 5.75
N CYS A 158 4.31 13.30 6.46
CA CYS A 158 5.53 14.06 6.82
C CYS A 158 6.55 14.18 5.69
N GLY A 159 6.09 14.59 4.50
CA GLY A 159 6.92 14.81 3.32
C GLY A 159 6.76 16.22 2.74
N GLY A 160 7.38 16.42 1.60
CA GLY A 160 7.20 17.55 0.71
C GLY A 160 7.00 17.06 -0.72
N CYS A 161 7.13 17.93 -1.71
CA CYS A 161 7.10 17.58 -3.12
C CYS A 161 8.30 18.19 -3.83
N SER A 162 9.07 17.37 -4.53
CA SER A 162 10.28 17.79 -5.28
C SER A 162 9.97 18.09 -6.75
N ALA A 163 8.78 17.72 -7.23
CA ALA A 163 8.34 18.00 -8.59
C ALA A 163 8.33 19.50 -8.87
N LYS A 164 8.85 19.91 -10.01
CA LYS A 164 8.83 21.32 -10.44
C LYS A 164 7.40 21.77 -10.74
N ASP A 165 6.66 20.96 -11.46
CA ASP A 165 5.23 21.15 -11.72
C ASP A 165 4.41 20.28 -10.77
N LYS A 166 3.63 20.93 -9.90
CA LYS A 166 2.74 20.31 -8.93
C LYS A 166 1.27 20.34 -9.33
N SER A 167 0.96 20.85 -10.53
CA SER A 167 -0.42 20.97 -11.02
C SER A 167 -1.17 19.63 -11.02
N GLY A 168 -0.46 18.53 -11.27
CA GLY A 168 -1.00 17.17 -11.19
C GLY A 168 -1.60 16.83 -9.83
N LEU A 169 -1.07 17.38 -8.73
CA LEU A 169 -1.60 17.14 -7.38
C LEU A 169 -3.04 17.67 -7.19
N GLY A 170 -3.43 18.70 -7.94
CA GLY A 170 -4.80 19.22 -7.93
C GLY A 170 -5.82 18.36 -8.67
N ARG A 171 -5.38 17.29 -9.36
CA ARG A 171 -6.24 16.44 -10.21
C ARG A 171 -6.75 15.19 -9.52
N LEU A 172 -6.25 14.87 -8.31
CA LEU A 172 -6.62 13.68 -7.54
C LEU A 172 -6.88 14.04 -6.06
N PRO A 173 -7.67 13.25 -5.33
CA PRO A 173 -7.77 13.35 -3.88
C PRO A 173 -6.39 13.15 -3.24
N LEU A 174 -5.88 14.19 -2.59
CA LEU A 174 -4.59 14.19 -1.90
C LEU A 174 -4.81 14.52 -0.42
N TRP A 175 -4.32 13.66 0.46
CA TRP A 175 -4.30 13.90 1.90
C TRP A 175 -2.88 14.03 2.41
N ILE A 176 -2.51 15.21 2.88
CA ILE A 176 -1.22 15.50 3.50
C ILE A 176 -1.40 15.51 5.01
N ILE A 177 -0.64 14.69 5.75
CA ILE A 177 -0.66 14.66 7.22
C ILE A 177 0.75 14.87 7.74
N HIS A 178 0.92 15.85 8.64
CA HIS A 178 2.24 16.15 9.21
C HIS A 178 2.13 16.51 10.68
N GLY A 179 3.08 16.05 11.48
CA GLY A 179 3.16 16.39 12.90
C GLY A 179 3.91 17.71 13.11
N THR A 180 3.35 18.61 13.93
CA THR A 180 4.03 19.90 14.19
C THR A 180 5.26 19.76 15.11
N GLY A 181 5.43 18.60 15.76
CA GLY A 181 6.60 18.23 16.56
C GLY A 181 7.65 17.41 15.80
N ASP A 182 7.51 17.30 14.46
CA ASP A 182 8.46 16.59 13.62
C ASP A 182 9.81 17.31 13.58
N ARG A 183 10.87 16.61 14.05
CA ARG A 183 12.24 17.12 14.07
C ARG A 183 13.11 16.54 12.95
N ALA A 184 12.63 15.52 12.23
CA ALA A 184 13.36 14.91 11.10
C ALA A 184 13.03 15.60 9.78
N VAL A 185 11.75 15.87 9.54
CA VAL A 185 11.27 16.64 8.39
C VAL A 185 10.40 17.77 8.93
N SER A 186 10.83 19.02 8.70
CA SER A 186 10.04 20.17 9.16
C SER A 186 8.65 20.17 8.51
N VAL A 187 7.61 20.43 9.31
CA VAL A 187 6.22 20.59 8.83
C VAL A 187 6.12 21.65 7.71
N LYS A 188 7.05 22.60 7.66
CA LYS A 188 7.14 23.61 6.59
C LYS A 188 7.24 22.99 5.19
N GLN A 189 7.83 21.78 5.07
CA GLN A 189 7.95 21.10 3.78
C GLN A 189 6.56 20.76 3.19
N SER A 190 5.65 20.27 4.02
CA SER A 190 4.26 20.05 3.61
C SER A 190 3.47 21.36 3.46
N GLN A 191 3.70 22.34 4.34
CA GLN A 191 3.01 23.64 4.28
C GLN A 191 3.29 24.40 2.99
N VAL A 192 4.53 24.32 2.48
CA VAL A 192 4.91 24.92 1.18
C VAL A 192 4.09 24.31 0.05
N VAL A 193 3.90 22.98 0.03
CA VAL A 193 3.08 22.30 -0.99
C VAL A 193 1.63 22.75 -0.90
N VAL A 194 1.05 22.76 0.31
CA VAL A 194 -0.33 23.20 0.54
C VAL A 194 -0.52 24.63 0.05
N LYS A 195 0.40 25.54 0.45
CA LYS A 195 0.33 26.93 0.03
C LYS A 195 0.40 27.09 -1.49
N GLU A 196 1.31 26.39 -2.16
CA GLU A 196 1.46 26.47 -3.62
C GLU A 196 0.17 25.97 -4.34
N LEU A 197 -0.45 24.90 -3.85
CA LEU A 197 -1.71 24.40 -4.42
C LEU A 197 -2.86 25.41 -4.21
N GLN A 198 -2.90 26.08 -3.06
CA GLN A 198 -3.89 27.14 -2.77
C GLN A 198 -3.65 28.38 -3.65
N ASP A 199 -2.40 28.86 -3.73
CA ASP A 199 -2.04 30.03 -4.54
C ASP A 199 -2.34 29.83 -6.04
N THR A 200 -2.32 28.57 -6.50
CA THR A 200 -2.59 28.21 -7.91
C THR A 200 -4.02 27.67 -8.14
N ASN A 201 -4.92 27.76 -7.15
CA ASN A 201 -6.29 27.22 -7.19
C ASN A 201 -6.38 25.73 -7.54
N ASN A 202 -5.36 24.94 -7.18
CA ASN A 202 -5.29 23.48 -7.35
C ASN A 202 -5.64 22.70 -6.07
N ASP A 203 -6.26 23.33 -5.08
CA ASP A 203 -6.53 22.78 -3.74
C ASP A 203 -7.92 22.18 -3.56
N LYS A 204 -8.77 22.15 -4.60
CA LYS A 204 -10.14 21.61 -4.52
C LYS A 204 -10.22 20.15 -4.08
N ARG A 205 -9.17 19.38 -4.31
CA ARG A 205 -9.07 17.95 -3.94
C ARG A 205 -7.99 17.71 -2.89
N LEU A 206 -7.51 18.79 -2.26
CA LEU A 206 -6.52 18.74 -1.20
C LEU A 206 -7.19 18.66 0.16
N ARG A 207 -6.71 17.76 0.98
CA ARG A 207 -6.93 17.74 2.42
C ARG A 207 -5.57 17.78 3.12
N PHE A 208 -5.49 18.49 4.23
CA PHE A 208 -4.29 18.49 5.07
C PHE A 208 -4.65 18.58 6.55
N ASP A 209 -3.89 17.85 7.35
CA ASP A 209 -4.03 17.85 8.81
C ASP A 209 -2.66 18.04 9.47
N TRP A 210 -2.57 19.03 10.36
CA TRP A 210 -1.38 19.30 11.17
C TRP A 210 -1.59 18.72 12.57
N LEU A 211 -0.99 17.56 12.86
CA LEU A 211 -1.14 16.89 14.15
C LEU A 211 -0.25 17.57 15.19
N ARG A 212 -0.88 18.32 16.10
CA ARG A 212 -0.18 19.15 17.08
C ARG A 212 0.76 18.33 17.97
N GLY A 213 2.05 18.63 17.98
CA GLY A 213 3.06 17.98 18.80
C GLY A 213 3.43 16.57 18.38
N ALA A 214 2.77 15.99 17.36
CA ALA A 214 3.12 14.65 16.87
C ALA A 214 4.54 14.67 16.28
N SER A 215 5.34 13.66 16.67
CA SER A 215 6.71 13.49 16.18
C SER A 215 6.74 12.72 14.86
N HIS A 216 7.89 12.76 14.15
CA HIS A 216 8.10 12.00 12.91
C HIS A 216 7.72 10.52 13.06
N GLY A 217 8.26 9.82 14.05
CA GLY A 217 7.98 8.40 14.26
C GLY A 217 6.52 8.10 14.63
N ALA A 218 5.80 9.05 15.27
CA ALA A 218 4.42 8.84 15.64
C ALA A 218 3.51 8.72 14.40
N LEU A 219 3.85 9.39 13.30
CA LEU A 219 3.08 9.37 12.06
C LEU A 219 3.10 7.99 11.36
N ALA A 220 4.12 7.15 11.61
CA ALA A 220 4.15 5.80 11.10
C ALA A 220 2.95 4.96 11.56
N ARG A 221 2.33 5.32 12.69
CA ARG A 221 1.14 4.64 13.22
C ARG A 221 -0.08 4.77 12.32
N ILE A 222 -0.15 5.82 11.51
CA ILE A 222 -1.23 6.02 10.53
C ILE A 222 -1.29 4.85 9.54
N LEU A 223 -0.15 4.28 9.18
CA LEU A 223 -0.05 3.13 8.26
C LEU A 223 -0.72 1.85 8.79
N TYR A 224 -1.04 1.80 10.09
CA TYR A 224 -1.67 0.67 10.78
C TYR A 224 -3.16 0.87 11.03
N MET A 225 -3.69 2.08 10.80
CA MET A 225 -5.10 2.40 11.09
C MET A 225 -6.03 1.89 10.01
N ARG A 226 -7.18 1.34 10.39
CA ARG A 226 -8.26 1.00 9.46
C ARG A 226 -8.74 2.22 8.68
N LYS A 227 -8.88 3.37 9.35
CA LYS A 227 -9.28 4.66 8.75
C LYS A 227 -8.43 5.07 7.54
N THR A 228 -7.14 4.73 7.53
CA THR A 228 -6.22 5.02 6.42
C THR A 228 -6.69 4.33 5.15
N TYR A 229 -7.00 3.05 5.23
CA TYR A 229 -7.44 2.25 4.09
C TYR A 229 -8.90 2.55 3.72
N GLU A 230 -9.78 2.79 4.69
CA GLU A 230 -11.15 3.25 4.46
C GLU A 230 -11.17 4.55 3.65
N TRP A 231 -10.31 5.51 4.01
CA TRP A 231 -10.20 6.74 3.24
C TRP A 231 -9.67 6.48 1.82
N LEU A 232 -8.59 5.74 1.65
CA LEU A 232 -8.06 5.40 0.34
C LEU A 232 -9.15 4.74 -0.53
N PHE A 233 -9.78 3.68 -0.03
CA PHE A 233 -10.75 2.86 -0.77
C PHE A 233 -12.07 3.58 -1.08
N SER A 234 -12.35 4.71 -0.43
CA SER A 234 -13.52 5.54 -0.74
C SER A 234 -13.39 6.32 -2.05
N HIS A 235 -12.26 6.26 -2.74
CA HIS A 235 -11.96 6.99 -3.96
C HIS A 235 -11.78 6.07 -5.18
N SER A 236 -12.16 6.58 -6.36
CA SER A 236 -11.90 5.95 -7.66
C SER A 236 -11.61 7.04 -8.69
N THR A 237 -10.84 6.73 -9.71
CA THR A 237 -10.65 7.64 -10.85
C THR A 237 -11.95 7.88 -11.63
N THR A 238 -12.93 6.98 -11.50
CA THR A 238 -14.25 7.08 -12.14
C THR A 238 -15.25 7.90 -11.33
N ASN A 239 -14.93 8.29 -10.09
CA ASN A 239 -15.83 9.13 -9.28
C ASN A 239 -15.99 10.51 -9.95
N PRO A 240 -17.24 10.96 -10.22
CA PRO A 240 -17.47 12.26 -10.83
C PRO A 240 -16.85 13.39 -10.01
N GLY A 241 -16.01 14.21 -10.65
CA GLY A 241 -15.32 15.32 -9.99
C GLY A 241 -14.21 14.92 -9.02
N ARG A 242 -14.06 13.62 -8.72
CA ARG A 242 -13.05 13.06 -7.80
C ARG A 242 -12.96 13.85 -6.47
N PRO A 243 -14.06 13.99 -5.71
CA PRO A 243 -14.05 14.79 -4.49
C PRO A 243 -13.21 14.12 -3.40
N VAL A 244 -12.52 14.92 -2.58
CA VAL A 244 -11.90 14.41 -1.36
C VAL A 244 -12.97 14.10 -0.31
N ARG A 245 -12.81 12.98 0.43
CA ARG A 245 -13.72 12.59 1.52
C ARG A 245 -13.29 13.24 2.85
N PRO A 246 -14.08 14.17 3.39
CA PRO A 246 -13.76 14.88 4.64
C PRO A 246 -14.22 14.15 5.91
N ASP A 247 -15.13 13.20 5.79
CA ASP A 247 -15.83 12.52 6.88
C ASP A 247 -14.95 11.56 7.70
N ILE A 248 -13.88 11.03 7.09
CA ILE A 248 -12.91 10.19 7.79
C ILE A 248 -11.79 11.09 8.34
N THR A 249 -11.67 11.19 9.66
CA THR A 249 -10.67 12.05 10.32
C THR A 249 -9.61 11.23 11.08
N ILE A 250 -8.39 11.75 11.13
CA ILE A 250 -7.29 11.21 11.93
C ILE A 250 -6.78 12.32 12.85
N ASP A 251 -6.71 12.03 14.15
CA ASP A 251 -6.20 12.94 15.17
C ASP A 251 -5.14 12.28 16.07
N ASN A 252 -4.63 13.01 17.05
CA ASN A 252 -3.61 12.50 17.99
C ASN A 252 -4.11 11.33 18.84
N SER A 253 -5.42 11.25 19.14
CA SER A 253 -5.98 10.14 19.89
C SER A 253 -5.98 8.84 19.09
N ASP A 254 -6.15 8.95 17.78
CA ASP A 254 -6.05 7.82 16.85
C ASP A 254 -4.62 7.25 16.81
N LEU A 255 -3.59 8.12 16.85
CA LEU A 255 -2.19 7.67 16.91
C LEU A 255 -1.94 6.77 18.12
N THR A 256 -2.56 7.06 19.26
CA THR A 256 -2.39 6.24 20.49
C THR A 256 -3.15 4.92 20.41
N LYS A 257 -4.17 4.84 19.56
CA LYS A 257 -5.07 3.69 19.42
C LYS A 257 -4.80 2.88 18.15
N ALA A 258 -3.81 3.25 17.34
CA ALA A 258 -3.56 2.71 16.00
C ALA A 258 -3.50 1.17 15.92
N TYR A 259 -3.14 0.49 17.02
CA TYR A 259 -3.05 -0.96 17.10
C TYR A 259 -4.22 -1.63 17.85
N LYS A 260 -5.17 -0.84 18.42
CA LYS A 260 -6.19 -1.39 19.32
C LYS A 260 -7.25 -2.22 18.60
N ASP A 261 -7.54 -1.90 17.36
CA ASP A 261 -8.53 -2.58 16.53
C ASP A 261 -7.93 -3.74 15.71
N MET A 262 -6.62 -3.98 15.84
CA MET A 262 -6.01 -5.19 15.30
C MET A 262 -6.32 -6.36 16.23
N LYS A 263 -6.88 -7.42 15.67
CA LYS A 263 -7.26 -8.62 16.45
C LYS A 263 -6.02 -9.29 17.02
N ARG A 264 -5.75 -9.07 18.32
CA ARG A 264 -4.75 -9.86 19.05
C ARG A 264 -5.21 -11.32 19.07
N GLY A 265 -4.35 -12.24 18.64
CA GLY A 265 -4.59 -13.68 18.74
C GLY A 265 -5.33 -14.34 17.60
N VAL A 266 -5.68 -13.62 16.52
CA VAL A 266 -5.85 -14.27 15.23
C VAL A 266 -4.44 -14.62 14.77
N PRO A 267 -4.13 -15.92 14.48
CA PRO A 267 -2.88 -16.24 13.81
C PRO A 267 -2.76 -15.29 12.63
N SER A 268 -1.61 -14.63 12.53
CA SER A 268 -1.23 -13.99 11.27
C SER A 268 -1.51 -15.01 10.18
N PRO A 269 -2.24 -14.68 9.11
CA PRO A 269 -2.33 -15.61 8.00
C PRO A 269 -0.91 -16.08 7.73
N GLU A 270 -0.71 -17.40 7.64
CA GLU A 270 0.61 -17.92 7.30
C GLU A 270 0.98 -17.29 5.96
N ILE A 271 1.88 -16.32 5.99
CA ILE A 271 2.37 -15.68 4.79
C ILE A 271 3.26 -16.72 4.13
N ILE A 272 2.70 -17.42 3.16
CA ILE A 272 3.46 -18.36 2.35
C ILE A 272 4.32 -17.52 1.41
N PHE A 273 5.64 -17.62 1.62
CA PHE A 273 6.61 -17.15 0.64
C PHE A 273 6.64 -18.17 -0.51
N GLU A 274 6.18 -17.80 -1.70
CA GLU A 274 6.51 -18.55 -2.90
C GLU A 274 8.04 -18.55 -3.05
N LYS A 275 8.66 -19.73 -2.99
CA LYS A 275 10.02 -19.91 -3.45
C LYS A 275 10.05 -19.53 -4.94
N SER A 276 11.01 -18.70 -5.35
CA SER A 276 11.19 -18.43 -6.76
C SER A 276 11.55 -19.76 -7.45
N ILE A 277 10.88 -20.05 -8.56
CA ILE A 277 11.13 -21.26 -9.39
C ILE A 277 12.60 -21.32 -9.89
N LYS A 278 13.35 -20.23 -9.76
CA LYS A 278 14.76 -20.13 -10.15
C LYS A 278 15.75 -20.64 -9.11
N ASP A 279 15.32 -20.96 -7.90
CA ASP A 279 16.24 -21.41 -6.83
C ASP A 279 16.43 -22.94 -6.80
N ASP A 280 15.78 -23.69 -7.69
CA ASP A 280 15.83 -25.18 -7.72
C ASP A 280 16.76 -25.75 -8.82
N ASP A 281 17.44 -24.91 -9.61
CA ASP A 281 18.33 -25.36 -10.71
C ASP A 281 19.83 -25.38 -10.36
N GLU A 282 20.21 -25.24 -9.09
CA GLU A 282 21.60 -25.46 -8.64
C GLU A 282 21.69 -26.72 -7.73
N TYR A 283 21.68 -27.89 -8.36
CA TYR A 283 22.34 -29.10 -7.87
C TYR A 283 22.96 -29.89 -9.03
#